data_69a882518fee27c357a8d15f190d8764
#
_entry.id   69a882518fee27c357a8d15f190d8764
#
_cell.length_a   1.000
_cell.length_b   1.000
_cell.length_c   1.000
_cell.angle_alpha   90.00
_cell.angle_beta   90.00
_cell.angle_gamma   90.00
#
_symmetry.space_group_name_H-M   'P 1'
#
loop_
_entity.id
_entity.type
_entity.pdbx_description
1 polymer ?
#
loop_
_entity_poly.entity_id
_entity_poly.type
_entity_poly.pdbx_seq_one_letter_code
_entity_poly.pdbx_strand_id
1 'polypeptide(L)'
;MKLKSLHILLAALAFTWSVLAGAQQTPDSASFAALGAKLDSYMEAMAPLSVQEQEKECSFLIESCTDSLVRQYVALKLYSSYINSDVMGVEAVAIDIADNWFFNGKIRMKNDIDLMNARIYAEFNRRSLVGKQAEELTLYTSEGDSLSLFGGEEPSRRYSVLYFYDTGCTECLFQSVMLRTFLASTHWSLDVYAVYTGADSLAWQTYRNRRMYEGSANVSVTNLWDPSLNSDFQRKYGVLKTPQMFLIGKDGVILGRKLDVPALESMLANIYASDDYVFGSEESMSLLEKIFGSLGDAFEVQDVNALTDRIASQSLPDVAVFKETVGDMFYWLSYQEDGRYKEAEKYVIDKYILSRPDIWDTAADTVNVIGYARTMSDLLSRSMPGTLVPDLRIYGTMASGGVPESILEASGLESGKVKVRARSRVWNIRRLPSGTYVFFFDTKCQHCRESLMALTKLMAADRRMKVLFVTPYDGSASGKVVSAKEDVLDAFDLQILPMTLRVGETGIVKERYVDFVRLAAKALDKESLDK
;
A
#
# COMPACT_ATOMS: atom_id res chain seq x y z
N MET A 1 -27.11 -21.41 -3.65
CA MET A 1 -28.35 -20.74 -4.14
C MET A 1 -28.06 -19.42 -4.87
N LYS A 2 -26.95 -18.74 -4.63
CA LYS A 2 -26.55 -17.47 -5.28
C LYS A 2 -26.06 -17.62 -6.73
N LEU A 3 -25.43 -18.74 -7.09
CA LEU A 3 -24.93 -18.98 -8.47
C LEU A 3 -26.07 -19.03 -9.51
N LYS A 4 -27.21 -19.63 -9.19
CA LYS A 4 -28.36 -19.68 -10.11
C LYS A 4 -28.98 -18.33 -10.42
N SER A 5 -28.89 -17.38 -9.47
CA SER A 5 -29.35 -15.99 -9.68
C SER A 5 -28.42 -15.21 -10.61
N LEU A 6 -27.11 -15.50 -10.57
CA LEU A 6 -26.11 -14.86 -11.42
C LEU A 6 -26.30 -15.25 -12.90
N HIS A 7 -26.53 -16.55 -13.17
CA HIS A 7 -26.82 -17.07 -14.53
C HIS A 7 -28.14 -16.51 -15.12
N ILE A 8 -29.13 -16.20 -14.29
CA ILE A 8 -30.39 -15.59 -14.73
C ILE A 8 -30.18 -14.12 -15.15
N LEU A 9 -29.28 -13.38 -14.49
CA LEU A 9 -28.93 -12.00 -14.89
C LEU A 9 -28.20 -11.98 -16.25
N LEU A 10 -27.39 -13.00 -16.55
CA LEU A 10 -26.65 -13.16 -17.80
C LEU A 10 -27.56 -13.55 -18.97
N ALA A 11 -28.56 -14.39 -18.73
CA ALA A 11 -29.57 -14.71 -19.73
C ALA A 11 -30.37 -13.47 -20.15
N ALA A 12 -30.61 -12.54 -19.22
CA ALA A 12 -31.24 -11.24 -19.51
C ALA A 12 -30.31 -10.32 -20.31
N LEU A 13 -28.98 -10.38 -20.11
CA LEU A 13 -28.00 -9.63 -20.88
C LEU A 13 -27.87 -10.14 -22.32
N ALA A 14 -27.84 -11.45 -22.52
CA ALA A 14 -27.84 -12.08 -23.86
C ALA A 14 -29.13 -11.79 -24.62
N PHE A 15 -30.29 -11.77 -23.95
CA PHE A 15 -31.59 -11.55 -24.57
C PHE A 15 -31.82 -10.11 -25.04
N THR A 16 -31.29 -9.13 -24.33
CA THR A 16 -31.40 -7.70 -24.73
C THR A 16 -30.50 -7.35 -25.93
N TRP A 17 -29.47 -8.13 -26.22
CA TRP A 17 -28.59 -7.91 -27.39
C TRP A 17 -29.09 -8.64 -28.65
N SER A 18 -29.81 -9.75 -28.52
CA SER A 18 -30.40 -10.43 -29.69
C SER A 18 -31.51 -9.60 -30.37
N VAL A 19 -32.12 -8.65 -29.67
CA VAL A 19 -33.15 -7.75 -30.24
C VAL A 19 -32.51 -6.57 -31.00
N LEU A 20 -31.24 -6.22 -30.72
CA LEU A 20 -30.47 -5.16 -31.40
C LEU A 20 -29.68 -5.67 -32.62
N ALA A 21 -29.59 -6.98 -32.83
CA ALA A 21 -28.85 -7.62 -33.94
C ALA A 21 -29.53 -7.52 -35.31
N GLY A 22 -30.62 -6.81 -35.43
CA GLY A 22 -31.34 -6.59 -36.70
C GLY A 22 -30.83 -5.45 -37.58
N ALA A 23 -29.84 -4.68 -37.14
CA ALA A 23 -29.21 -3.62 -37.94
C ALA A 23 -27.69 -3.79 -37.85
N GLN A 24 -27.02 -3.94 -38.98
CA GLN A 24 -25.55 -3.87 -39.13
C GLN A 24 -25.03 -2.45 -38.77
N GLN A 25 -25.13 -2.05 -37.50
CA GLN A 25 -24.47 -0.85 -36.99
C GLN A 25 -23.35 -1.31 -36.05
N THR A 26 -22.12 -0.87 -36.32
CA THR A 26 -21.02 -0.96 -35.36
C THR A 26 -21.48 -0.35 -34.04
N PRO A 27 -21.31 -1.05 -32.89
CA PRO A 27 -21.71 -0.49 -31.59
C PRO A 27 -21.07 0.88 -31.39
N ASP A 28 -21.88 1.88 -31.05
CA ASP A 28 -21.38 3.22 -30.76
C ASP A 28 -20.64 3.28 -29.43
N SER A 29 -19.92 4.36 -29.18
CA SER A 29 -19.13 4.53 -27.94
C SER A 29 -20.01 4.51 -26.69
N ALA A 30 -21.27 4.92 -26.77
CA ALA A 30 -22.21 4.92 -25.65
C ALA A 30 -22.63 3.47 -25.28
N SER A 31 -22.82 2.60 -26.28
CA SER A 31 -23.13 1.19 -26.07
C SER A 31 -21.98 0.44 -25.38
N PHE A 32 -20.73 0.71 -25.76
CA PHE A 32 -19.56 0.15 -25.09
C PHE A 32 -19.36 0.69 -23.67
N ALA A 33 -19.66 1.95 -23.41
CA ALA A 33 -19.61 2.51 -22.06
C ALA A 33 -20.64 1.85 -21.13
N ALA A 34 -21.88 1.67 -21.62
CA ALA A 34 -22.93 0.97 -20.87
C ALA A 34 -22.58 -0.50 -20.60
N LEU A 35 -21.96 -1.18 -21.57
CA LEU A 35 -21.46 -2.54 -21.37
C LEU A 35 -20.33 -2.57 -20.36
N GLY A 36 -19.40 -1.60 -20.40
CA GLY A 36 -18.31 -1.48 -19.45
C GLY A 36 -18.79 -1.35 -18.00
N ALA A 37 -19.78 -0.48 -17.75
CA ALA A 37 -20.36 -0.32 -16.42
C ALA A 37 -21.04 -1.61 -15.90
N LYS A 38 -21.68 -2.38 -16.78
CA LYS A 38 -22.26 -3.68 -16.42
C LYS A 38 -21.19 -4.72 -16.10
N LEU A 39 -20.08 -4.73 -16.86
CA LEU A 39 -18.96 -5.62 -16.57
C LEU A 39 -18.29 -5.27 -15.23
N ASP A 40 -18.15 -3.98 -14.92
CA ASP A 40 -17.60 -3.53 -13.64
C ASP A 40 -18.46 -4.04 -12.47
N SER A 41 -19.78 -3.84 -12.52
CA SER A 41 -20.71 -4.40 -11.51
C SER A 41 -20.69 -5.94 -11.44
N TYR A 42 -20.48 -6.61 -12.56
CA TYR A 42 -20.37 -8.07 -12.56
C TYR A 42 -19.06 -8.53 -11.91
N MET A 43 -17.95 -7.84 -12.17
CA MET A 43 -16.67 -8.13 -11.56
C MET A 43 -16.70 -7.90 -10.04
N GLU A 44 -17.35 -6.84 -9.56
CA GLU A 44 -17.60 -6.62 -8.14
C GLU A 44 -18.35 -7.80 -7.52
N ALA A 45 -19.36 -8.34 -8.23
CA ALA A 45 -20.11 -9.50 -7.75
C ALA A 45 -19.30 -10.80 -7.77
N MET A 46 -18.28 -10.91 -8.66
CA MET A 46 -17.38 -12.06 -8.72
C MET A 46 -16.23 -11.99 -7.71
N ALA A 47 -15.92 -10.81 -7.16
CA ALA A 47 -14.76 -10.62 -6.28
C ALA A 47 -14.67 -11.64 -5.11
N PRO A 48 -15.78 -12.09 -4.49
CA PRO A 48 -15.73 -13.10 -3.42
C PRO A 48 -15.50 -14.53 -3.90
N LEU A 49 -15.51 -14.79 -5.20
CA LEU A 49 -15.32 -16.13 -5.76
C LEU A 49 -13.84 -16.53 -5.73
N SER A 50 -13.58 -17.82 -5.67
CA SER A 50 -12.22 -18.34 -5.84
C SER A 50 -11.64 -17.98 -7.22
N VAL A 51 -10.31 -17.93 -7.32
CA VAL A 51 -9.61 -17.65 -8.58
C VAL A 51 -10.10 -18.55 -9.72
N GLN A 52 -10.24 -19.87 -9.46
CA GLN A 52 -10.70 -20.81 -10.46
C GLN A 52 -12.16 -20.59 -10.89
N GLU A 53 -13.01 -20.10 -9.99
CA GLU A 53 -14.39 -19.74 -10.33
C GLU A 53 -14.39 -18.46 -11.18
N GLN A 54 -13.57 -17.48 -10.83
CA GLN A 54 -13.41 -16.25 -11.62
C GLN A 54 -12.88 -16.54 -13.04
N GLU A 55 -11.91 -17.45 -13.20
CA GLU A 55 -11.41 -17.92 -14.50
C GLU A 55 -12.55 -18.51 -15.36
N LYS A 56 -13.38 -19.36 -14.76
CA LYS A 56 -14.54 -19.98 -15.45
C LYS A 56 -15.58 -18.94 -15.87
N GLU A 57 -15.90 -18.02 -14.98
CA GLU A 57 -16.87 -16.96 -15.25
C GLU A 57 -16.36 -15.99 -16.32
N CYS A 58 -15.09 -15.64 -16.32
CA CYS A 58 -14.48 -14.81 -17.37
C CYS A 58 -14.54 -15.51 -18.73
N SER A 59 -14.19 -16.79 -18.79
CA SER A 59 -14.29 -17.59 -20.02
C SER A 59 -15.73 -17.68 -20.50
N PHE A 60 -16.69 -17.93 -19.62
CA PHE A 60 -18.12 -17.95 -19.95
C PHE A 60 -18.62 -16.62 -20.51
N LEU A 61 -18.24 -15.49 -19.89
CA LEU A 61 -18.60 -14.14 -20.38
C LEU A 61 -18.07 -13.90 -21.80
N ILE A 62 -16.81 -14.25 -22.06
CA ILE A 62 -16.18 -14.06 -23.37
C ILE A 62 -16.84 -14.97 -24.42
N GLU A 63 -17.12 -16.23 -24.09
CA GLU A 63 -17.76 -17.19 -24.98
C GLU A 63 -19.20 -16.82 -25.34
N SER A 64 -19.92 -16.25 -24.38
CA SER A 64 -21.33 -15.85 -24.57
C SER A 64 -21.49 -14.68 -25.55
N CYS A 65 -20.43 -13.98 -25.91
CA CYS A 65 -20.49 -12.89 -26.87
C CYS A 65 -20.56 -13.45 -28.31
N THR A 66 -21.66 -13.17 -29.03
CA THR A 66 -21.85 -13.56 -30.42
C THR A 66 -21.12 -12.65 -31.40
N ASP A 67 -21.10 -11.33 -31.12
CA ASP A 67 -20.39 -10.35 -31.92
C ASP A 67 -18.89 -10.33 -31.60
N SER A 68 -18.05 -10.28 -32.63
CA SER A 68 -16.59 -10.35 -32.47
C SER A 68 -15.99 -9.11 -31.84
N LEU A 69 -16.54 -7.91 -32.08
CA LEU A 69 -16.04 -6.66 -31.50
C LEU A 69 -16.43 -6.58 -30.02
N VAL A 70 -17.66 -7.01 -29.70
CA VAL A 70 -18.13 -7.12 -28.32
C VAL A 70 -17.29 -8.12 -27.54
N ARG A 71 -17.03 -9.30 -28.12
CA ARG A 71 -16.16 -10.32 -27.52
C ARG A 71 -14.76 -9.78 -27.24
N GLN A 72 -14.18 -9.08 -28.20
CA GLN A 72 -12.87 -8.44 -28.03
C GLN A 72 -12.90 -7.42 -26.91
N TYR A 73 -13.90 -6.55 -26.88
CA TYR A 73 -14.06 -5.54 -25.83
C TYR A 73 -14.16 -6.17 -24.44
N VAL A 74 -15.01 -7.17 -24.27
CA VAL A 74 -15.19 -7.90 -23.00
C VAL A 74 -13.88 -8.53 -22.54
N ALA A 75 -13.20 -9.26 -23.42
CA ALA A 75 -11.93 -9.90 -23.08
C ALA A 75 -10.84 -8.89 -22.68
N LEU A 76 -10.72 -7.78 -23.42
CA LEU A 76 -9.76 -6.72 -23.09
C LEU A 76 -10.10 -6.00 -21.79
N LYS A 77 -11.37 -5.73 -21.53
CA LYS A 77 -11.82 -5.07 -20.28
C LYS A 77 -11.55 -5.97 -19.09
N LEU A 78 -11.94 -7.25 -19.13
CA LEU A 78 -11.66 -8.20 -18.06
C LEU A 78 -10.15 -8.34 -17.81
N TYR A 79 -9.38 -8.60 -18.85
CA TYR A 79 -7.92 -8.69 -18.76
C TYR A 79 -7.31 -7.44 -18.11
N SER A 80 -7.70 -6.24 -18.59
CA SER A 80 -7.18 -4.97 -18.06
C SER A 80 -7.53 -4.78 -16.57
N SER A 81 -8.71 -5.18 -16.15
CA SER A 81 -9.12 -5.08 -14.75
C SER A 81 -8.28 -5.99 -13.85
N TYR A 82 -8.03 -7.23 -14.27
CA TYR A 82 -7.24 -8.17 -13.46
C TYR A 82 -5.74 -7.84 -13.41
N ILE A 83 -5.13 -7.34 -14.49
CA ILE A 83 -3.71 -6.94 -14.43
C ILE A 83 -3.46 -5.69 -13.58
N ASN A 84 -4.50 -4.86 -13.38
CA ASN A 84 -4.44 -3.65 -12.56
C ASN A 84 -5.06 -3.84 -11.17
N SER A 85 -5.46 -5.06 -10.81
CA SER A 85 -6.04 -5.37 -9.51
C SER A 85 -4.96 -5.39 -8.43
N ASP A 86 -5.27 -4.80 -7.28
CA ASP A 86 -4.45 -4.89 -6.07
C ASP A 86 -4.76 -6.14 -5.24
N VAL A 87 -5.77 -6.93 -5.65
CA VAL A 87 -6.13 -8.18 -4.98
C VAL A 87 -5.10 -9.26 -5.30
N MET A 88 -4.52 -9.83 -4.26
CA MET A 88 -3.53 -10.89 -4.38
C MET A 88 -4.13 -12.17 -5.00
N GLY A 89 -3.40 -12.78 -5.92
CA GLY A 89 -3.74 -14.07 -6.54
C GLY A 89 -4.58 -13.98 -7.81
N VAL A 90 -5.29 -12.87 -8.04
CA VAL A 90 -6.14 -12.70 -9.23
C VAL A 90 -5.35 -12.49 -10.53
N GLU A 91 -4.03 -12.33 -10.45
CA GLU A 91 -3.14 -12.31 -11.62
C GLU A 91 -3.26 -13.60 -12.45
N ALA A 92 -3.63 -14.71 -11.80
CA ALA A 92 -3.88 -15.98 -12.49
C ALA A 92 -5.01 -15.85 -13.50
N VAL A 93 -6.09 -15.15 -13.15
CA VAL A 93 -7.23 -14.91 -14.06
C VAL A 93 -6.78 -14.12 -15.30
N ALA A 94 -5.94 -13.08 -15.12
CA ALA A 94 -5.39 -12.34 -16.26
C ALA A 94 -4.56 -13.23 -17.18
N ILE A 95 -3.75 -14.11 -16.61
CA ILE A 95 -2.91 -15.06 -17.37
C ILE A 95 -3.78 -16.08 -18.09
N ASP A 96 -4.82 -16.59 -17.43
CA ASP A 96 -5.78 -17.53 -18.04
C ASP A 96 -6.49 -16.90 -19.25
N ILE A 97 -6.97 -15.65 -19.10
CA ILE A 97 -7.58 -14.92 -20.22
C ILE A 97 -6.57 -14.75 -21.38
N ALA A 98 -5.32 -14.40 -21.07
CA ALA A 98 -4.31 -14.20 -22.10
C ALA A 98 -3.99 -15.51 -22.85
N ASP A 99 -3.86 -16.63 -22.15
CA ASP A 99 -3.58 -17.95 -22.71
C ASP A 99 -4.72 -18.44 -23.58
N ASN A 100 -5.95 -18.37 -23.08
CA ASN A 100 -7.11 -18.95 -23.73
C ASN A 100 -7.64 -18.12 -24.90
N TRP A 101 -7.32 -16.82 -24.95
CA TRP A 101 -7.95 -15.91 -25.90
C TRP A 101 -6.96 -15.10 -26.75
N PHE A 102 -5.88 -14.59 -26.18
CA PHE A 102 -4.95 -13.70 -26.91
C PHE A 102 -3.77 -14.45 -27.53
N PHE A 103 -3.12 -15.32 -26.78
CA PHE A 103 -1.89 -15.99 -27.24
C PHE A 103 -2.13 -17.04 -28.30
N ASN A 104 -3.31 -17.61 -28.32
CA ASN A 104 -3.74 -18.56 -29.35
C ASN A 104 -4.41 -17.88 -30.58
N GLY A 105 -4.51 -16.54 -30.56
CA GLY A 105 -5.04 -15.77 -31.69
C GLY A 105 -6.57 -15.78 -31.84
N LYS A 106 -7.33 -16.36 -30.90
CA LYS A 106 -8.80 -16.33 -30.94
C LYS A 106 -9.36 -14.90 -30.86
N ILE A 107 -8.71 -14.04 -30.09
CA ILE A 107 -9.03 -12.62 -29.95
C ILE A 107 -7.75 -11.81 -30.19
N ARG A 108 -7.84 -10.76 -31.00
CA ARG A 108 -6.72 -9.83 -31.21
C ARG A 108 -6.68 -8.78 -30.09
N MET A 109 -5.50 -8.52 -29.56
CA MET A 109 -5.27 -7.33 -28.74
C MET A 109 -5.29 -6.05 -29.60
N LYS A 110 -5.33 -4.88 -28.96
CA LYS A 110 -5.39 -3.60 -29.69
C LYS A 110 -4.26 -3.43 -30.68
N ASN A 111 -3.07 -3.91 -30.33
CA ASN A 111 -1.86 -3.87 -31.17
C ASN A 111 -0.87 -4.94 -30.74
N ASP A 112 0.22 -5.09 -31.49
CA ASP A 112 1.27 -6.08 -31.21
C ASP A 112 2.09 -5.75 -29.95
N ILE A 113 2.18 -4.47 -29.57
CA ILE A 113 2.88 -4.03 -28.35
C ILE A 113 2.09 -4.51 -27.13
N ASP A 114 0.78 -4.37 -27.11
CA ASP A 114 -0.07 -4.84 -26.01
C ASP A 114 0.01 -6.37 -25.90
N LEU A 115 0.06 -7.09 -27.02
CA LEU A 115 0.24 -8.53 -27.02
C LEU A 115 1.61 -8.94 -26.46
N MET A 116 2.66 -8.22 -26.85
CA MET A 116 4.02 -8.43 -26.30
C MET A 116 4.04 -8.15 -24.80
N ASN A 117 3.44 -7.07 -24.34
CA ASN A 117 3.35 -6.74 -22.91
C ASN A 117 2.59 -7.81 -22.13
N ALA A 118 1.49 -8.34 -22.68
CA ALA A 118 0.75 -9.44 -22.07
C ALA A 118 1.59 -10.72 -21.96
N ARG A 119 2.43 -11.03 -22.98
CA ARG A 119 3.37 -12.17 -22.92
C ARG A 119 4.43 -11.97 -21.84
N ILE A 120 5.01 -10.78 -21.76
CA ILE A 120 5.98 -10.42 -20.71
C ILE A 120 5.32 -10.56 -19.34
N TYR A 121 4.13 -10.01 -19.16
CA TYR A 121 3.39 -10.11 -17.90
C TYR A 121 3.16 -11.57 -17.49
N ALA A 122 2.67 -12.40 -18.41
CA ALA A 122 2.43 -13.82 -18.16
C ALA A 122 3.73 -14.57 -17.83
N GLU A 123 4.81 -14.34 -18.60
CA GLU A 123 6.13 -14.96 -18.38
C GLU A 123 6.67 -14.69 -17.00
N PHE A 124 6.60 -13.43 -16.54
CA PHE A 124 7.17 -13.01 -15.25
C PHE A 124 6.27 -13.33 -14.05
N ASN A 125 4.99 -13.63 -14.23
CA ASN A 125 4.10 -13.89 -13.10
C ASN A 125 3.69 -15.36 -12.94
N ARG A 126 3.62 -16.11 -14.04
CA ARG A 126 3.08 -17.47 -14.07
C ARG A 126 3.73 -18.44 -13.08
N ARG A 127 5.03 -18.30 -12.88
CA ARG A 127 5.83 -19.23 -12.07
C ARG A 127 5.65 -19.01 -10.58
N SER A 128 5.32 -17.79 -10.17
CA SER A 128 5.21 -17.38 -8.77
C SER A 128 3.78 -17.05 -8.32
N LEU A 129 2.79 -17.59 -8.98
CA LEU A 129 1.38 -17.47 -8.55
C LEU A 129 1.16 -18.15 -7.20
N VAL A 130 0.21 -17.64 -6.42
CA VAL A 130 -0.26 -18.30 -5.20
C VAL A 130 -0.70 -19.73 -5.51
N GLY A 131 -0.30 -20.68 -4.67
CA GLY A 131 -0.53 -22.11 -4.85
C GLY A 131 0.52 -22.83 -5.70
N LYS A 132 1.52 -22.12 -6.27
CA LYS A 132 2.66 -22.73 -6.97
C LYS A 132 3.79 -23.07 -6.01
N GLN A 133 4.60 -24.07 -6.38
CA GLN A 133 5.86 -24.33 -5.70
C GLN A 133 6.83 -23.18 -5.92
N ALA A 134 7.51 -22.76 -4.86
CA ALA A 134 8.59 -21.79 -4.93
C ALA A 134 9.73 -22.37 -5.76
N GLU A 135 10.19 -21.62 -6.77
CA GLU A 135 11.29 -22.07 -7.60
C GLU A 135 12.64 -21.90 -6.89
N GLU A 136 13.55 -22.81 -7.14
CA GLU A 136 14.90 -22.77 -6.59
C GLU A 136 15.64 -21.49 -6.97
N LEU A 137 16.29 -20.87 -5.97
CA LEU A 137 17.16 -19.70 -6.15
C LEU A 137 18.54 -20.02 -5.59
N THR A 138 19.57 -19.91 -6.41
CA THR A 138 20.96 -19.92 -5.96
C THR A 138 21.45 -18.49 -5.78
N LEU A 139 21.73 -18.10 -4.54
CA LEU A 139 22.11 -16.75 -4.13
C LEU A 139 23.39 -16.80 -3.28
N TYR A 140 23.99 -15.63 -3.03
CA TYR A 140 25.25 -15.53 -2.28
C TYR A 140 25.01 -14.85 -0.94
N THR A 141 25.66 -15.39 0.11
CA THR A 141 25.71 -14.78 1.45
C THR A 141 26.69 -13.59 1.44
N SER A 142 26.73 -12.88 2.55
CA SER A 142 27.70 -11.79 2.75
C SER A 142 29.15 -12.25 2.78
N GLU A 143 29.37 -13.50 3.13
CA GLU A 143 30.67 -14.15 3.19
C GLU A 143 31.12 -14.65 1.79
N GLY A 144 30.22 -14.63 0.82
CA GLY A 144 30.46 -15.08 -0.56
C GLY A 144 30.13 -16.55 -0.79
N ASP A 145 29.56 -17.24 0.21
CA ASP A 145 29.11 -18.61 0.08
C ASP A 145 27.82 -18.69 -0.74
N SER A 146 27.72 -19.73 -1.57
CA SER A 146 26.50 -19.99 -2.36
C SER A 146 25.47 -20.74 -1.50
N LEU A 147 24.25 -20.25 -1.52
CA LEU A 147 23.09 -20.86 -0.85
C LEU A 147 21.97 -21.11 -1.88
N SER A 148 21.49 -22.36 -1.94
CA SER A 148 20.29 -22.71 -2.69
C SER A 148 19.06 -22.68 -1.79
N LEU A 149 18.07 -21.89 -2.17
CA LEU A 149 16.76 -21.80 -1.52
C LEU A 149 15.75 -22.63 -2.31
N PHE A 150 14.87 -23.34 -1.63
CA PHE A 150 13.72 -24.06 -2.21
C PHE A 150 14.08 -25.16 -3.21
N GLY A 151 15.34 -25.58 -3.31
CA GLY A 151 15.79 -26.64 -4.21
C GLY A 151 15.81 -28.06 -3.58
N GLY A 152 15.44 -28.19 -2.31
CA GLY A 152 15.46 -29.45 -1.59
C GLY A 152 14.14 -30.23 -1.66
N GLU A 153 14.21 -31.56 -1.58
CA GLU A 153 13.01 -32.42 -1.49
C GLU A 153 12.38 -32.44 -0.08
N GLU A 154 13.12 -31.98 0.95
CA GLU A 154 12.61 -32.00 2.32
C GLU A 154 11.84 -30.71 2.63
N PRO A 155 10.62 -30.83 3.22
CA PRO A 155 9.86 -29.68 3.63
C PRO A 155 10.59 -28.88 4.72
N SER A 156 10.50 -27.55 4.66
CA SER A 156 10.99 -26.70 5.72
C SER A 156 10.21 -26.92 7.01
N ARG A 157 10.87 -26.78 8.15
CA ARG A 157 10.18 -26.82 9.45
C ARG A 157 9.46 -25.52 9.79
N ARG A 158 9.75 -24.45 9.04
CA ARG A 158 9.26 -23.08 9.29
C ARG A 158 8.61 -22.50 8.03
N TYR A 159 7.73 -21.56 8.21
CA TYR A 159 7.30 -20.70 7.11
C TYR A 159 8.43 -19.78 6.69
N SER A 160 8.53 -19.51 5.40
CA SER A 160 9.61 -18.69 4.85
C SER A 160 9.06 -17.38 4.30
N VAL A 161 9.72 -16.27 4.65
CA VAL A 161 9.48 -14.95 4.06
C VAL A 161 10.62 -14.66 3.09
N LEU A 162 10.29 -14.52 1.81
CA LEU A 162 11.25 -14.14 0.77
C LEU A 162 11.02 -12.68 0.41
N TYR A 163 11.99 -11.83 0.74
CA TYR A 163 11.89 -10.38 0.60
C TYR A 163 12.95 -9.83 -0.34
N PHE A 164 12.52 -9.36 -1.51
CA PHE A 164 13.39 -8.69 -2.50
C PHE A 164 13.35 -7.18 -2.29
N TYR A 165 14.51 -6.55 -2.18
CA TYR A 165 14.64 -5.12 -1.93
C TYR A 165 15.84 -4.50 -2.64
N ASP A 166 15.80 -3.17 -2.78
CA ASP A 166 16.91 -2.36 -3.25
C ASP A 166 17.19 -1.20 -2.27
N THR A 167 18.45 -0.86 -2.08
CA THR A 167 18.87 0.20 -1.15
C THR A 167 18.50 1.61 -1.62
N GLY A 168 18.28 1.79 -2.92
CA GLY A 168 17.81 3.03 -3.52
C GLY A 168 16.29 3.18 -3.57
N CYS A 169 15.56 2.11 -3.23
CA CYS A 169 14.11 2.07 -3.27
C CYS A 169 13.53 2.58 -1.94
N THR A 170 12.70 3.54 -2.03
CA THR A 170 12.03 4.17 -0.89
C THR A 170 11.07 3.26 -0.15
N GLU A 171 10.17 2.65 -0.91
CA GLU A 171 9.19 1.72 -0.36
C GLU A 171 9.90 0.57 0.35
N CYS A 172 11.06 0.14 -0.19
CA CYS A 172 11.89 -0.88 0.45
C CYS A 172 12.43 -0.45 1.81
N LEU A 173 12.84 0.82 1.92
CA LEU A 173 13.31 1.36 3.20
C LEU A 173 12.19 1.33 4.25
N PHE A 174 10.99 1.74 3.84
CA PHE A 174 9.84 1.72 4.71
C PHE A 174 9.46 0.29 5.12
N GLN A 175 9.29 -0.60 4.15
CA GLN A 175 8.95 -2.00 4.41
C GLN A 175 10.02 -2.72 5.24
N SER A 176 11.30 -2.37 5.11
CA SER A 176 12.37 -2.96 5.93
C SER A 176 12.29 -2.53 7.39
N VAL A 177 11.91 -1.26 7.67
CA VAL A 177 11.69 -0.80 9.05
C VAL A 177 10.50 -1.52 9.66
N MET A 178 9.40 -1.63 8.94
CA MET A 178 8.21 -2.36 9.38
C MET A 178 8.54 -3.83 9.62
N LEU A 179 9.20 -4.48 8.68
CA LEU A 179 9.59 -5.88 8.77
C LEU A 179 10.51 -6.12 9.98
N ARG A 180 11.53 -5.29 10.17
CA ARG A 180 12.42 -5.36 11.33
C ARG A 180 11.65 -5.30 12.64
N THR A 181 10.70 -4.36 12.75
CA THR A 181 9.92 -4.17 13.97
C THR A 181 9.00 -5.36 14.21
N PHE A 182 8.33 -5.84 13.19
CA PHE A 182 7.51 -7.05 13.23
C PHE A 182 8.34 -8.29 13.67
N LEU A 183 9.49 -8.53 13.03
CA LEU A 183 10.36 -9.68 13.35
C LEU A 183 10.93 -9.62 14.75
N ALA A 184 11.14 -8.42 15.30
CA ALA A 184 11.63 -8.26 16.67
C ALA A 184 10.56 -8.57 17.73
N SER A 185 9.28 -8.42 17.38
CA SER A 185 8.16 -8.64 18.31
C SER A 185 7.46 -9.99 18.12
N THR A 186 7.66 -10.66 16.98
CA THR A 186 6.95 -11.91 16.68
C THR A 186 7.45 -13.10 17.51
N HIS A 187 6.52 -13.96 17.89
CA HIS A 187 6.79 -15.28 18.51
C HIS A 187 6.73 -16.43 17.51
N TRP A 188 6.37 -16.15 16.27
CA TRP A 188 6.26 -17.17 15.22
C TRP A 188 7.62 -17.65 14.75
N SER A 189 7.68 -18.92 14.38
CA SER A 189 8.90 -19.52 13.84
C SER A 189 9.02 -19.27 12.35
N LEU A 190 9.94 -18.39 11.95
CA LEU A 190 10.09 -17.91 10.59
C LEU A 190 11.54 -18.03 10.11
N ASP A 191 11.70 -18.37 8.83
CA ASP A 191 12.94 -18.18 8.08
C ASP A 191 12.75 -16.98 7.12
N VAL A 192 13.59 -15.98 7.22
CA VAL A 192 13.53 -14.76 6.41
C VAL A 192 14.74 -14.70 5.49
N TYR A 193 14.49 -14.67 4.20
CA TYR A 193 15.48 -14.54 3.14
C TYR A 193 15.38 -13.16 2.53
N ALA A 194 16.27 -12.26 2.96
CA ALA A 194 16.31 -10.89 2.49
C ALA A 194 17.28 -10.74 1.31
N VAL A 195 16.74 -10.61 0.11
CA VAL A 195 17.49 -10.62 -1.15
C VAL A 195 17.68 -9.21 -1.69
N TYR A 196 18.89 -8.74 -1.68
CA TYR A 196 19.28 -7.48 -2.32
C TYR A 196 19.36 -7.63 -3.84
N THR A 197 18.63 -6.77 -4.55
CA THR A 197 18.53 -6.82 -6.02
C THR A 197 19.48 -5.88 -6.77
N GLY A 198 20.18 -5.00 -6.05
CA GLY A 198 21.12 -4.04 -6.64
C GLY A 198 22.53 -4.59 -6.79
N ALA A 199 23.43 -3.75 -7.33
CA ALA A 199 24.81 -4.15 -7.66
C ALA A 199 25.88 -3.57 -6.70
N ASP A 200 25.50 -2.67 -5.77
CA ASP A 200 26.46 -2.00 -4.89
C ASP A 200 26.62 -2.76 -3.56
N SER A 201 27.76 -3.44 -3.42
CA SER A 201 28.08 -4.23 -2.22
C SER A 201 28.24 -3.38 -0.96
N LEU A 202 28.75 -2.16 -1.07
CA LEU A 202 28.98 -1.27 0.08
C LEU A 202 27.64 -0.69 0.59
N ALA A 203 26.78 -0.28 -0.33
CA ALA A 203 25.41 0.14 -0.01
C ALA A 203 24.63 -1.00 0.65
N TRP A 204 24.77 -2.23 0.11
CA TRP A 204 24.15 -3.41 0.70
C TRP A 204 24.62 -3.70 2.13
N GLN A 205 25.93 -3.70 2.37
CA GLN A 205 26.49 -3.91 3.71
C GLN A 205 25.98 -2.87 4.71
N THR A 206 25.99 -1.61 4.31
CA THR A 206 25.50 -0.50 5.14
C THR A 206 24.02 -0.65 5.48
N TYR A 207 23.21 -0.97 4.47
CA TYR A 207 21.78 -1.16 4.63
C TYR A 207 21.46 -2.35 5.54
N ARG A 208 22.07 -3.51 5.28
CA ARG A 208 21.89 -4.73 6.05
C ARG A 208 22.17 -4.49 7.54
N ASN A 209 23.31 -3.92 7.87
CA ASN A 209 23.73 -3.70 9.26
C ASN A 209 22.82 -2.73 10.01
N ARG A 210 22.17 -1.81 9.29
CA ARG A 210 21.35 -0.77 9.89
C ARG A 210 19.86 -1.10 9.91
N ARG A 211 19.37 -1.84 8.92
CA ARG A 211 17.93 -2.00 8.64
C ARG A 211 17.41 -3.40 8.83
N MET A 212 18.21 -4.40 8.53
CA MET A 212 17.75 -5.77 8.67
C MET A 212 17.76 -6.22 10.12
N TYR A 213 16.84 -7.09 10.45
CA TYR A 213 16.81 -7.77 11.75
C TYR A 213 17.92 -8.82 11.78
N GLU A 214 18.59 -8.97 12.94
CA GLU A 214 19.70 -9.92 13.07
C GLU A 214 19.25 -11.36 13.37
N GLY A 215 17.96 -11.51 13.68
CA GLY A 215 17.38 -12.79 14.06
C GLY A 215 17.16 -12.95 15.58
N SER A 216 16.47 -14.02 15.93
CA SER A 216 16.19 -14.44 17.31
C SER A 216 16.12 -15.96 17.39
N ALA A 217 15.78 -16.50 18.56
CA ALA A 217 15.54 -17.93 18.70
C ALA A 217 14.44 -18.47 17.76
N ASN A 218 13.43 -17.64 17.48
CA ASN A 218 12.29 -18.00 16.63
C ASN A 218 12.47 -17.58 15.17
N VAL A 219 13.21 -16.52 14.90
CA VAL A 219 13.37 -15.94 13.57
C VAL A 219 14.81 -16.07 13.10
N SER A 220 15.01 -16.79 12.02
CA SER A 220 16.29 -16.84 11.31
C SER A 220 16.25 -15.83 10.15
N VAL A 221 17.27 -14.98 10.05
CA VAL A 221 17.38 -14.02 8.95
C VAL A 221 18.66 -14.26 8.16
N THR A 222 18.51 -14.55 6.89
CA THR A 222 19.62 -14.73 5.95
C THR A 222 19.61 -13.62 4.93
N ASN A 223 20.66 -12.81 4.91
CA ASN A 223 20.84 -11.74 3.93
C ASN A 223 21.57 -12.28 2.72
N LEU A 224 20.98 -12.11 1.55
CA LEU A 224 21.40 -12.71 0.29
C LEU A 224 21.55 -11.67 -0.81
N TRP A 225 22.34 -12.01 -1.80
CA TRP A 225 22.65 -11.14 -2.94
C TRP A 225 22.86 -11.96 -4.21
N ASP A 226 22.48 -11.40 -5.34
CA ASP A 226 22.80 -11.96 -6.68
C ASP A 226 23.40 -10.88 -7.58
N PRO A 227 24.70 -10.54 -7.40
CA PRO A 227 25.36 -9.46 -8.14
C PRO A 227 25.44 -9.72 -9.63
N SER A 228 25.36 -10.96 -10.05
CA SER A 228 25.49 -11.38 -11.46
C SER A 228 24.15 -11.70 -12.13
N LEU A 229 23.03 -11.60 -11.38
CA LEU A 229 21.67 -11.94 -11.83
C LEU A 229 21.55 -13.38 -12.38
N ASN A 230 22.36 -14.29 -11.86
CA ASN A 230 22.42 -15.69 -12.34
C ASN A 230 21.27 -16.54 -11.80
N SER A 231 20.62 -16.13 -10.72
CA SER A 231 19.50 -16.85 -10.12
C SER A 231 18.22 -16.76 -10.93
N ASP A 232 18.13 -15.80 -11.85
CA ASP A 232 16.94 -15.47 -12.66
C ASP A 232 15.70 -15.17 -11.80
N PHE A 233 15.90 -14.57 -10.62
CA PHE A 233 14.79 -14.26 -9.68
C PHE A 233 13.73 -13.36 -10.32
N GLN A 234 14.11 -12.51 -11.28
CA GLN A 234 13.18 -11.64 -12.00
C GLN A 234 12.11 -12.46 -12.72
N ARG A 235 12.46 -13.54 -13.41
CA ARG A 235 11.50 -14.41 -14.10
C ARG A 235 10.84 -15.41 -13.18
N LYS A 236 11.60 -16.00 -12.27
CA LYS A 236 11.09 -17.03 -11.37
C LYS A 236 10.03 -16.48 -10.42
N TYR A 237 10.23 -15.26 -9.91
CA TYR A 237 9.36 -14.63 -8.92
C TYR A 237 8.65 -13.37 -9.41
N GLY A 238 8.85 -12.96 -10.67
CA GLY A 238 8.21 -11.78 -11.24
C GLY A 238 8.70 -10.47 -10.62
N VAL A 239 9.96 -10.41 -10.16
CA VAL A 239 10.52 -9.24 -9.49
C VAL A 239 10.96 -8.21 -10.51
N LEU A 240 10.02 -7.44 -11.02
CA LEU A 240 10.27 -6.33 -11.96
C LEU A 240 10.40 -4.98 -11.24
N LYS A 241 9.93 -4.90 -10.02
CA LYS A 241 10.06 -3.75 -9.12
C LYS A 241 10.26 -4.23 -7.70
N THR A 242 10.88 -3.42 -6.87
CA THR A 242 11.04 -3.65 -5.43
C THR A 242 10.20 -2.64 -4.64
N PRO A 243 9.75 -2.99 -3.43
CA PRO A 243 9.89 -4.28 -2.78
C PRO A 243 8.98 -5.35 -3.38
N GLN A 244 9.36 -6.61 -3.20
CA GLN A 244 8.49 -7.76 -3.41
C GLN A 244 8.65 -8.71 -2.24
N MET A 245 7.54 -9.11 -1.63
CA MET A 245 7.54 -10.02 -0.49
C MET A 245 6.63 -11.19 -0.77
N PHE A 246 7.11 -12.39 -0.42
CA PHE A 246 6.40 -13.64 -0.55
C PHE A 246 6.35 -14.34 0.79
N LEU A 247 5.22 -14.99 1.07
CA LEU A 247 5.10 -15.97 2.15
C LEU A 247 5.06 -17.37 1.52
N ILE A 248 5.95 -18.25 1.96
CA ILE A 248 6.11 -19.60 1.45
C ILE A 248 5.83 -20.58 2.59
N GLY A 249 5.00 -21.56 2.31
CA GLY A 249 4.62 -22.61 3.25
C GLY A 249 5.77 -23.56 3.58
N LYS A 250 5.56 -24.37 4.60
CA LYS A 250 6.51 -25.43 5.02
C LYS A 250 6.72 -26.48 3.93
N ASP A 251 5.74 -26.66 3.07
CA ASP A 251 5.74 -27.55 1.90
C ASP A 251 6.36 -26.89 0.65
N GLY A 252 6.87 -25.65 0.76
CA GLY A 252 7.42 -24.88 -0.34
C GLY A 252 6.41 -24.22 -1.24
N VAL A 253 5.10 -24.28 -0.93
CA VAL A 253 4.04 -23.64 -1.72
C VAL A 253 4.00 -22.14 -1.41
N ILE A 254 3.88 -21.31 -2.43
CA ILE A 254 3.67 -19.85 -2.30
C ILE A 254 2.26 -19.62 -1.76
N LEU A 255 2.17 -19.14 -0.53
CA LEU A 255 0.91 -18.80 0.15
C LEU A 255 0.47 -17.37 -0.12
N GLY A 256 1.44 -16.47 -0.30
CA GLY A 256 1.20 -15.06 -0.57
C GLY A 256 2.32 -14.43 -1.40
N ARG A 257 1.97 -13.40 -2.16
CA ARG A 257 2.91 -12.64 -2.99
C ARG A 257 2.52 -11.17 -3.04
N LYS A 258 3.47 -10.31 -3.40
CA LYS A 258 3.29 -8.84 -3.39
C LYS A 258 2.80 -8.32 -2.04
N LEU A 259 3.22 -8.97 -0.97
CA LEU A 259 2.83 -8.62 0.38
C LEU A 259 3.56 -7.36 0.82
N ASP A 260 2.87 -6.55 1.60
CA ASP A 260 3.47 -5.63 2.55
C ASP A 260 3.54 -6.29 3.94
N VAL A 261 4.15 -5.62 4.91
CA VAL A 261 4.30 -6.20 6.25
C VAL A 261 2.96 -6.40 6.96
N PRO A 262 1.98 -5.47 6.90
CA PRO A 262 0.65 -5.73 7.46
C PRO A 262 -0.06 -6.95 6.87
N ALA A 263 -0.01 -7.12 5.54
CA ALA A 263 -0.59 -8.29 4.89
C ALA A 263 0.12 -9.59 5.29
N LEU A 264 1.46 -9.57 5.37
CA LEU A 264 2.25 -10.69 5.86
C LEU A 264 1.84 -11.08 7.29
N GLU A 265 1.74 -10.09 8.19
CA GLU A 265 1.35 -10.28 9.58
C GLU A 265 -0.05 -10.87 9.69
N SER A 266 -1.02 -10.32 8.95
CA SER A 266 -2.39 -10.84 8.90
C SER A 266 -2.45 -12.29 8.41
N MET A 267 -1.70 -12.64 7.38
CA MET A 267 -1.64 -14.02 6.87
C MET A 267 -1.02 -14.97 7.90
N LEU A 268 0.06 -14.58 8.54
CA LEU A 268 0.72 -15.38 9.57
C LEU A 268 -0.17 -15.52 10.81
N ALA A 269 -0.87 -14.47 11.22
CA ALA A 269 -1.85 -14.52 12.29
C ALA A 269 -2.92 -15.57 12.01
N ASN A 270 -3.49 -15.57 10.81
CA ASN A 270 -4.48 -16.57 10.41
C ASN A 270 -3.92 -18.00 10.41
N ILE A 271 -2.65 -18.17 10.01
CA ILE A 271 -1.98 -19.49 9.97
C ILE A 271 -1.67 -20.02 11.38
N TYR A 272 -1.24 -19.13 12.29
CA TYR A 272 -0.82 -19.51 13.63
C TYR A 272 -1.92 -19.36 14.68
N ALA A 273 -3.01 -18.68 14.37
CA ALA A 273 -4.11 -18.56 15.32
C ALA A 273 -4.75 -19.93 15.52
N SER A 274 -4.81 -20.35 16.79
CA SER A 274 -5.89 -21.25 17.21
C SER A 274 -7.21 -20.50 17.02
N ASP A 275 -8.23 -21.13 16.50
CA ASP A 275 -9.57 -20.77 16.06
C ASP A 275 -10.34 -19.58 16.71
N ASP A 276 -9.74 -18.74 17.55
CA ASP A 276 -10.46 -17.88 18.45
C ASP A 276 -10.50 -16.37 18.10
N TYR A 277 -9.70 -15.86 17.13
CA TYR A 277 -9.72 -14.43 16.78
C TYR A 277 -9.54 -14.17 15.29
N VAL A 278 -10.61 -13.74 14.64
CA VAL A 278 -10.58 -13.15 13.28
C VAL A 278 -11.05 -11.70 13.39
N PHE A 279 -10.13 -10.74 13.44
CA PHE A 279 -10.46 -9.33 13.31
C PHE A 279 -10.67 -8.97 11.83
N GLY A 280 -11.49 -7.95 11.58
CA GLY A 280 -11.70 -7.42 10.25
C GLY A 280 -12.67 -8.23 9.39
N SER A 281 -13.69 -8.84 10.00
CA SER A 281 -14.74 -9.48 9.21
C SER A 281 -15.41 -8.48 8.26
N GLU A 282 -15.85 -8.92 7.08
CA GLU A 282 -16.53 -8.06 6.10
C GLU A 282 -17.72 -7.32 6.70
N GLU A 283 -18.46 -7.97 7.61
CA GLU A 283 -19.60 -7.37 8.31
C GLU A 283 -19.14 -6.26 9.27
N SER A 284 -18.11 -6.50 10.09
CA SER A 284 -17.55 -5.51 11.00
C SER A 284 -16.96 -4.32 10.24
N MET A 285 -16.19 -4.58 9.17
CA MET A 285 -15.59 -3.51 8.35
C MET A 285 -16.66 -2.65 7.69
N SER A 286 -17.69 -3.26 7.10
CA SER A 286 -18.82 -2.54 6.51
C SER A 286 -19.62 -1.73 7.54
N LEU A 287 -19.73 -2.24 8.77
CA LEU A 287 -20.38 -1.52 9.87
C LEU A 287 -19.55 -0.32 10.31
N LEU A 288 -18.25 -0.49 10.52
CA LEU A 288 -17.34 0.58 10.92
C LEU A 288 -17.26 1.66 9.86
N GLU A 289 -17.21 1.29 8.57
CA GLU A 289 -17.26 2.25 7.46
C GLU A 289 -18.51 3.12 7.51
N LYS A 290 -19.68 2.54 7.76
CA LYS A 290 -20.93 3.30 7.92
C LYS A 290 -20.91 4.19 9.17
N ILE A 291 -20.40 3.68 10.29
CA ILE A 291 -20.34 4.41 11.56
C ILE A 291 -19.40 5.61 11.42
N PHE A 292 -18.16 5.41 10.98
CA PHE A 292 -17.19 6.50 10.80
C PHE A 292 -17.55 7.41 9.64
N GLY A 293 -18.09 6.86 8.55
CA GLY A 293 -18.60 7.65 7.42
C GLY A 293 -19.74 8.60 7.79
N SER A 294 -20.50 8.31 8.87
CA SER A 294 -21.54 9.20 9.39
C SER A 294 -21.01 10.54 9.93
N LEU A 295 -19.71 10.65 10.18
CA LEU A 295 -19.05 11.89 10.58
C LEU A 295 -18.99 12.93 9.43
N GLY A 296 -19.17 12.48 8.17
CA GLY A 296 -19.05 13.33 6.99
C GLY A 296 -17.61 13.84 6.78
N ASP A 297 -17.40 14.81 5.88
CA ASP A 297 -16.04 15.25 5.52
C ASP A 297 -15.42 16.26 6.52
N ALA A 298 -16.25 16.90 7.34
CA ALA A 298 -15.83 18.01 8.20
C ALA A 298 -15.38 17.61 9.61
N PHE A 299 -15.29 16.32 9.90
CA PHE A 299 -14.91 15.82 11.22
C PHE A 299 -13.50 16.25 11.65
N GLU A 300 -13.27 16.28 12.96
CA GLU A 300 -11.96 16.46 13.59
C GLU A 300 -11.53 15.18 14.33
N VAL A 301 -10.27 15.08 14.72
CA VAL A 301 -9.75 13.90 15.45
C VAL A 301 -10.56 13.63 16.73
N GLN A 302 -11.01 14.68 17.41
CA GLN A 302 -11.81 14.57 18.63
C GLN A 302 -13.17 13.90 18.38
N ASP A 303 -13.75 14.09 17.20
CA ASP A 303 -15.02 13.45 16.84
C ASP A 303 -14.83 11.94 16.67
N VAL A 304 -13.73 11.56 16.01
CA VAL A 304 -13.34 10.14 15.87
C VAL A 304 -13.07 9.53 17.24
N ASN A 305 -12.27 10.20 18.09
CA ASN A 305 -11.96 9.71 19.43
C ASN A 305 -13.23 9.56 20.29
N ALA A 306 -14.16 10.52 20.23
CA ALA A 306 -15.43 10.44 20.95
C ALA A 306 -16.29 9.26 20.47
N LEU A 307 -16.27 8.99 19.17
CA LEU A 307 -16.99 7.86 18.59
C LEU A 307 -16.34 6.52 19.00
N THR A 308 -15.00 6.42 18.95
CA THR A 308 -14.30 5.22 19.45
C THR A 308 -14.53 4.99 20.93
N ASP A 309 -14.54 6.06 21.76
CA ASP A 309 -14.86 5.98 23.19
C ASP A 309 -16.27 5.44 23.43
N ARG A 310 -17.23 5.90 22.66
CA ARG A 310 -18.62 5.44 22.76
C ARG A 310 -18.74 3.96 22.42
N ILE A 311 -18.12 3.53 21.33
CA ILE A 311 -18.14 2.14 20.88
C ILE A 311 -17.46 1.25 21.92
N ALA A 312 -16.24 1.60 22.35
CA ALA A 312 -15.48 0.83 23.34
C ALA A 312 -16.21 0.75 24.71
N SER A 313 -16.83 1.84 25.15
CA SER A 313 -17.57 1.84 26.44
C SER A 313 -18.83 0.99 26.40
N GLN A 314 -19.49 0.89 25.25
CA GLN A 314 -20.68 0.05 25.08
C GLN A 314 -20.35 -1.44 25.07
N SER A 315 -19.17 -1.81 24.57
CA SER A 315 -18.71 -3.20 24.52
C SER A 315 -18.03 -3.67 25.83
N LEU A 316 -17.53 -2.75 26.65
CA LEU A 316 -16.74 -3.04 27.86
C LEU A 316 -17.41 -4.02 28.88
N PRO A 317 -18.74 -4.06 29.05
CA PRO A 317 -19.38 -5.01 29.98
C PRO A 317 -19.12 -6.49 29.65
N ASP A 318 -18.80 -6.81 28.38
CA ASP A 318 -18.41 -8.14 27.91
C ASP A 318 -16.99 -8.08 27.33
N VAL A 319 -16.05 -8.73 27.99
CA VAL A 319 -14.62 -8.69 27.61
C VAL A 319 -14.38 -9.28 26.22
N ALA A 320 -15.10 -10.33 25.84
CA ALA A 320 -14.95 -10.94 24.52
C ALA A 320 -15.46 -9.98 23.41
N VAL A 321 -16.63 -9.40 23.63
CA VAL A 321 -17.19 -8.38 22.72
C VAL A 321 -16.31 -7.14 22.66
N PHE A 322 -15.72 -6.73 23.80
CA PHE A 322 -14.80 -5.60 23.84
C PHE A 322 -13.54 -5.87 23.01
N LYS A 323 -12.91 -7.04 23.17
CA LYS A 323 -11.72 -7.44 22.41
C LYS A 323 -12.01 -7.44 20.92
N GLU A 324 -13.11 -8.07 20.49
CA GLU A 324 -13.53 -8.11 19.10
C GLU A 324 -13.76 -6.69 18.56
N THR A 325 -14.57 -5.90 19.24
CA THR A 325 -14.94 -4.54 18.81
C THR A 325 -13.74 -3.60 18.72
N VAL A 326 -12.87 -3.60 19.75
CA VAL A 326 -11.66 -2.75 19.76
C VAL A 326 -10.63 -3.23 18.76
N GLY A 327 -10.47 -4.55 18.61
CA GLY A 327 -9.60 -5.13 17.59
C GLY A 327 -10.05 -4.77 16.17
N ASP A 328 -11.34 -4.88 15.89
CA ASP A 328 -11.93 -4.48 14.60
C ASP A 328 -11.77 -2.98 14.33
N MET A 329 -11.99 -2.11 15.35
CA MET A 329 -11.74 -0.68 15.22
C MET A 329 -10.27 -0.38 14.91
N PHE A 330 -9.34 -1.02 15.63
CA PHE A 330 -7.92 -0.86 15.40
C PHE A 330 -7.55 -1.32 13.98
N TYR A 331 -8.02 -2.48 13.57
CA TYR A 331 -7.83 -3.01 12.23
C TYR A 331 -8.37 -2.05 11.17
N TRP A 332 -9.61 -1.56 11.31
CA TRP A 332 -10.21 -0.62 10.37
C TRP A 332 -9.41 0.69 10.27
N LEU A 333 -9.02 1.29 11.42
CA LEU A 333 -8.25 2.54 11.47
C LEU A 333 -6.86 2.38 10.82
N SER A 334 -6.24 1.22 10.93
CA SER A 334 -4.92 0.96 10.35
C SER A 334 -4.89 1.03 8.82
N TYR A 335 -6.02 0.81 8.16
CA TYR A 335 -6.16 0.91 6.70
C TYR A 335 -6.55 2.30 6.22
N GLN A 336 -6.83 3.25 7.13
CA GLN A 336 -7.22 4.60 6.71
C GLN A 336 -5.99 5.43 6.34
N GLU A 337 -6.10 6.17 5.24
CA GLU A 337 -5.03 7.06 4.76
C GLU A 337 -5.11 8.49 5.33
N ASP A 338 -6.27 8.89 5.85
CA ASP A 338 -6.47 10.22 6.43
C ASP A 338 -5.73 10.34 7.78
N GLY A 339 -4.86 11.33 7.90
CA GLY A 339 -4.08 11.57 9.11
C GLY A 339 -4.91 11.74 10.38
N ARG A 340 -6.18 12.15 10.28
CA ARG A 340 -7.11 12.25 11.41
C ARG A 340 -7.44 10.87 11.98
N TYR A 341 -7.61 9.88 11.11
CA TYR A 341 -7.78 8.48 11.52
C TYR A 341 -6.49 7.89 12.07
N LYS A 342 -5.31 8.29 11.56
CA LYS A 342 -4.02 7.87 12.11
C LYS A 342 -3.79 8.40 13.53
N GLU A 343 -4.22 9.62 13.82
CA GLU A 343 -4.21 10.13 15.21
C GLU A 343 -5.19 9.36 16.11
N ALA A 344 -6.37 9.01 15.59
CA ALA A 344 -7.34 8.20 16.31
C ALA A 344 -6.89 6.74 16.47
N GLU A 345 -6.20 6.17 15.48
CA GLU A 345 -5.57 4.84 15.59
C GLU A 345 -4.61 4.80 16.79
N LYS A 346 -3.71 5.78 16.88
CA LYS A 346 -2.82 5.90 18.03
C LYS A 346 -3.58 6.02 19.35
N TYR A 347 -4.65 6.80 19.38
CA TYR A 347 -5.49 6.96 20.57
C TYR A 347 -6.12 5.62 21.01
N VAL A 348 -6.66 4.85 20.08
CA VAL A 348 -7.23 3.54 20.35
C VAL A 348 -6.17 2.57 20.88
N ILE A 349 -5.02 2.53 20.23
CA ILE A 349 -3.89 1.69 20.64
C ILE A 349 -3.48 2.00 22.08
N ASP A 350 -3.21 3.25 22.37
CA ASP A 350 -2.67 3.64 23.68
C ASP A 350 -3.70 3.48 24.78
N LYS A 351 -4.96 3.84 24.53
CA LYS A 351 -6.01 3.86 25.53
C LYS A 351 -6.67 2.51 25.79
N TYR A 352 -6.90 1.74 24.75
CA TYR A 352 -7.74 0.55 24.83
C TYR A 352 -6.99 -0.76 24.63
N ILE A 353 -5.75 -0.71 24.12
CA ILE A 353 -4.93 -1.90 23.91
C ILE A 353 -3.75 -1.91 24.88
N LEU A 354 -2.77 -1.01 24.70
CA LEU A 354 -1.52 -1.06 25.45
C LEU A 354 -1.67 -0.68 26.93
N SER A 355 -2.65 0.13 27.31
CA SER A 355 -2.93 0.49 28.71
C SER A 355 -3.82 -0.53 29.44
N ARG A 356 -4.29 -1.57 28.75
CA ARG A 356 -5.25 -2.55 29.29
C ARG A 356 -4.69 -3.99 29.30
N PRO A 357 -3.53 -4.23 29.97
CA PRO A 357 -2.98 -5.58 30.13
C PRO A 357 -3.89 -6.51 30.95
N ASP A 358 -4.87 -5.96 31.65
CA ASP A 358 -5.93 -6.68 32.38
C ASP A 358 -6.97 -7.32 31.44
N ILE A 359 -7.10 -6.81 30.23
CA ILE A 359 -8.01 -7.34 29.20
C ILE A 359 -7.25 -8.17 28.18
N TRP A 360 -6.14 -7.64 27.65
CA TRP A 360 -5.32 -8.28 26.62
C TRP A 360 -4.23 -9.13 27.24
N ASP A 361 -4.62 -10.22 27.91
CA ASP A 361 -3.76 -11.04 28.79
C ASP A 361 -3.44 -12.43 28.26
N THR A 362 -4.05 -12.85 27.15
CA THR A 362 -3.83 -14.17 26.56
C THR A 362 -2.60 -14.20 25.64
N ALA A 363 -2.08 -15.41 25.40
CA ALA A 363 -1.01 -15.59 24.42
C ALA A 363 -1.45 -15.20 23.01
N ALA A 364 -2.73 -15.44 22.67
CA ALA A 364 -3.33 -15.02 21.40
C ALA A 364 -3.38 -13.50 21.27
N ASP A 365 -3.80 -12.78 22.32
CA ASP A 365 -3.77 -11.32 22.33
C ASP A 365 -2.38 -10.75 22.11
N THR A 366 -1.37 -11.35 22.75
CA THR A 366 0.02 -10.91 22.61
C THR A 366 0.50 -11.04 21.17
N VAL A 367 0.15 -12.12 20.51
CA VAL A 367 0.55 -12.40 19.13
C VAL A 367 -0.26 -11.55 18.15
N ASN A 368 -1.59 -11.56 18.26
CA ASN A 368 -2.48 -11.03 17.24
C ASN A 368 -2.75 -9.52 17.35
N VAL A 369 -2.59 -8.93 18.54
CA VAL A 369 -2.97 -7.54 18.80
C VAL A 369 -1.83 -6.72 19.38
N ILE A 370 -1.25 -7.13 20.51
CA ILE A 370 -0.29 -6.28 21.25
C ILE A 370 1.00 -6.05 20.45
N GLY A 371 1.51 -7.08 19.75
CA GLY A 371 2.72 -6.96 18.93
C GLY A 371 2.55 -5.88 17.86
N TYR A 372 1.47 -5.97 17.09
CA TYR A 372 1.15 -5.01 16.05
C TYR A 372 0.84 -3.62 16.63
N ALA A 373 0.04 -3.54 17.70
CA ALA A 373 -0.27 -2.28 18.38
C ALA A 373 0.98 -1.55 18.86
N ARG A 374 1.98 -2.25 19.41
CA ARG A 374 3.26 -1.64 19.80
C ARG A 374 4.02 -1.08 18.61
N THR A 375 4.07 -1.85 17.53
CA THR A 375 4.71 -1.40 16.27
C THR A 375 4.07 -0.13 15.75
N MET A 376 2.75 -0.13 15.65
CA MET A 376 2.00 1.04 15.16
C MET A 376 2.10 2.22 16.13
N SER A 377 2.03 1.99 17.45
CA SER A 377 2.22 3.07 18.43
C SER A 377 3.61 3.72 18.31
N ASP A 378 4.67 2.95 18.09
CA ASP A 378 6.01 3.49 17.86
C ASP A 378 6.06 4.36 16.60
N LEU A 379 5.55 3.85 15.48
CA LEU A 379 5.50 4.59 14.22
C LEU A 379 4.68 5.89 14.35
N LEU A 380 3.48 5.79 14.89
CA LEU A 380 2.57 6.92 15.06
C LEU A 380 3.01 7.90 16.16
N SER A 381 3.99 7.52 17.00
CA SER A 381 4.60 8.42 18.00
C SER A 381 5.62 9.36 17.41
N ARG A 382 6.04 9.14 16.17
CA ARG A 382 7.06 9.98 15.54
C ARG A 382 6.50 11.37 15.25
N SER A 383 7.28 12.38 15.61
CA SER A 383 6.93 13.79 15.36
C SER A 383 5.53 14.21 15.86
N MET A 384 5.17 13.76 17.05
CA MET A 384 3.92 14.15 17.70
C MET A 384 3.85 15.64 18.00
N PRO A 385 2.66 16.26 17.93
CA PRO A 385 2.46 17.63 18.41
C PRO A 385 2.96 17.80 19.86
N GLY A 386 3.68 18.88 20.10
CA GLY A 386 4.33 19.16 21.39
C GLY A 386 5.73 18.57 21.54
N THR A 387 6.17 17.67 20.67
CA THR A 387 7.55 17.13 20.70
C THR A 387 8.52 18.01 19.92
N LEU A 388 9.82 17.86 20.21
CA LEU A 388 10.86 18.51 19.41
C LEU A 388 11.05 17.77 18.09
N VAL A 389 11.08 18.51 16.99
CA VAL A 389 11.49 17.98 15.69
C VAL A 389 12.93 17.44 15.81
N PRO A 390 13.25 16.30 15.20
CA PRO A 390 14.60 15.75 15.18
C PRO A 390 15.64 16.74 14.65
N ASP A 391 16.88 16.71 15.17
CA ASP A 391 17.96 17.57 14.72
C ASP A 391 18.59 17.04 13.44
N LEU A 392 17.83 17.13 12.34
CA LEU A 392 18.21 16.59 11.04
C LEU A 392 18.51 17.70 10.04
N ARG A 393 19.47 17.41 9.16
CA ARG A 393 19.84 18.25 8.02
C ARG A 393 19.28 17.64 6.75
N ILE A 394 18.26 18.27 6.19
CA ILE A 394 17.53 17.76 5.02
C ILE A 394 17.67 18.75 3.86
N TYR A 395 17.95 18.25 2.68
CA TYR A 395 17.86 19.02 1.45
C TYR A 395 16.40 19.25 1.09
N GLY A 396 16.05 20.48 0.78
CA GLY A 396 14.69 20.83 0.38
C GLY A 396 14.59 22.25 -0.13
N THR A 397 13.47 22.56 -0.74
CA THR A 397 13.16 23.87 -1.29
C THR A 397 12.21 24.62 -0.39
N MET A 398 12.71 25.63 0.32
CA MET A 398 11.87 26.57 1.06
C MET A 398 11.25 27.56 0.10
N ALA A 399 9.92 27.67 0.11
CA ALA A 399 9.21 28.64 -0.72
C ALA A 399 8.17 29.45 0.03
N SER A 400 7.83 30.62 -0.52
CA SER A 400 6.74 31.47 -0.08
C SER A 400 6.12 32.19 -1.27
N GLY A 401 4.82 32.50 -1.17
CA GLY A 401 4.05 33.15 -2.23
C GLY A 401 3.59 32.24 -3.36
N GLY A 402 3.92 30.95 -3.30
CA GLY A 402 3.50 29.93 -4.26
C GLY A 402 4.38 28.68 -4.21
N VAL A 403 3.94 27.62 -4.86
CA VAL A 403 4.71 26.41 -5.10
C VAL A 403 5.71 26.67 -6.23
N PRO A 404 7.00 26.28 -6.09
CA PRO A 404 8.01 26.45 -7.13
C PRO A 404 7.63 25.74 -8.43
N GLU A 405 7.88 26.39 -9.57
CA GLU A 405 7.59 25.86 -10.91
C GLU A 405 8.23 24.48 -11.14
N SER A 406 9.50 24.33 -10.74
CA SER A 406 10.23 23.06 -10.87
C SER A 406 9.58 21.90 -10.11
N ILE A 407 8.87 22.17 -9.01
CA ILE A 407 8.13 21.14 -8.25
C ILE A 407 6.83 20.79 -8.96
N LEU A 408 6.11 21.80 -9.47
CA LEU A 408 4.86 21.58 -10.24
C LEU A 408 5.15 20.77 -11.50
N GLU A 409 6.15 21.16 -12.28
CA GLU A 409 6.55 20.46 -13.50
C GLU A 409 6.98 19.02 -13.22
N ALA A 410 7.82 18.80 -12.18
CA ALA A 410 8.24 17.46 -11.77
C ALA A 410 7.05 16.57 -11.34
N SER A 411 5.97 17.18 -10.86
CA SER A 411 4.73 16.50 -10.46
C SER A 411 3.69 16.42 -11.60
N GLY A 412 4.04 16.85 -12.81
CA GLY A 412 3.13 16.86 -13.98
C GLY A 412 1.99 17.86 -13.87
N LEU A 413 2.20 18.96 -13.12
CA LEU A 413 1.21 20.03 -12.93
C LEU A 413 1.60 21.29 -13.72
N GLU A 414 0.61 22.00 -14.26
CA GLU A 414 0.84 23.27 -14.96
C GLU A 414 1.23 24.38 -13.98
N SER A 415 2.24 25.16 -14.33
CA SER A 415 2.64 26.32 -13.55
C SER A 415 1.88 27.56 -13.99
N GLY A 416 1.26 28.26 -13.00
CA GLY A 416 0.74 29.62 -13.20
C GLY A 416 1.88 30.65 -13.13
N LYS A 417 1.73 31.80 -13.84
CA LYS A 417 2.69 32.91 -13.78
C LYS A 417 2.63 33.64 -12.41
N VAL A 418 3.07 32.97 -11.34
CA VAL A 418 3.12 33.54 -9.99
C VAL A 418 4.58 33.80 -9.60
N LYS A 419 4.86 34.97 -9.02
CA LYS A 419 6.20 35.29 -8.53
C LYS A 419 6.44 34.58 -7.20
N VAL A 420 7.15 33.45 -7.24
CA VAL A 420 7.50 32.61 -6.09
C VAL A 420 8.90 33.00 -5.60
N ARG A 421 9.07 33.09 -4.28
CA ARG A 421 10.39 33.18 -3.64
C ARG A 421 10.76 31.79 -3.19
N ALA A 422 11.72 31.17 -3.85
CA ALA A 422 12.17 29.82 -3.56
C ALA A 422 13.69 29.78 -3.31
N ARG A 423 14.12 28.92 -2.39
CA ARG A 423 15.53 28.69 -2.10
C ARG A 423 15.77 27.22 -1.77
N SER A 424 16.51 26.54 -2.61
CA SER A 424 16.91 25.15 -2.42
C SER A 424 18.27 25.07 -1.72
N ARG A 425 18.33 24.40 -0.60
CA ARG A 425 19.57 24.14 0.17
C ARG A 425 19.34 23.05 1.22
N VAL A 426 20.39 22.71 1.94
CA VAL A 426 20.29 21.92 3.16
C VAL A 426 19.74 22.80 4.30
N TRP A 427 18.67 22.32 4.93
CA TRP A 427 18.01 22.95 6.05
C TRP A 427 18.15 22.10 7.32
N ASN A 428 18.39 22.74 8.45
CA ASN A 428 18.21 22.06 9.73
C ASN A 428 16.74 22.22 10.13
N ILE A 429 16.00 21.10 10.22
CA ILE A 429 14.55 21.13 10.46
C ILE A 429 14.23 21.76 11.81
N ARG A 430 15.01 21.47 12.85
CA ARG A 430 14.82 22.05 14.20
C ARG A 430 14.98 23.57 14.24
N ARG A 431 15.71 24.14 13.28
CA ARG A 431 16.00 25.58 13.20
C ARG A 431 15.21 26.29 12.12
N LEU A 432 14.11 25.73 11.67
CA LEU A 432 13.22 26.40 10.73
C LEU A 432 12.51 27.59 11.38
N PRO A 433 12.17 28.62 10.61
CA PRO A 433 11.34 29.72 11.12
C PRO A 433 10.00 29.19 11.67
N SER A 434 9.54 29.74 12.79
CA SER A 434 8.24 29.39 13.36
C SER A 434 7.11 29.52 12.33
N GLY A 435 6.18 28.58 12.34
CA GLY A 435 5.06 28.52 11.41
C GLY A 435 5.40 27.95 10.02
N THR A 436 6.62 27.42 9.81
CA THR A 436 6.97 26.74 8.57
C THR A 436 6.32 25.36 8.51
N TYR A 437 5.69 25.08 7.38
CA TYR A 437 5.24 23.73 7.04
C TYR A 437 6.40 22.97 6.41
N VAL A 438 6.64 21.74 6.84
CA VAL A 438 7.52 20.77 6.18
C VAL A 438 6.61 19.81 5.44
N PHE A 439 6.71 19.78 4.14
CA PHE A 439 5.86 18.99 3.25
C PHE A 439 6.70 17.90 2.60
N PHE A 440 6.55 16.67 3.10
CA PHE A 440 7.13 15.48 2.50
C PHE A 440 6.20 14.96 1.41
N PHE A 441 6.73 14.76 0.21
CA PHE A 441 5.93 14.36 -0.93
C PHE A 441 6.73 13.54 -1.95
N ASP A 442 6.01 12.81 -2.78
CA ASP A 442 6.55 12.17 -3.99
C ASP A 442 5.88 12.78 -5.22
N THR A 443 6.69 13.04 -6.25
CA THR A 443 6.20 13.65 -7.51
C THR A 443 5.24 12.75 -8.29
N LYS A 444 5.25 11.45 -8.03
CA LYS A 444 4.38 10.46 -8.68
C LYS A 444 3.10 10.16 -7.89
N CYS A 445 3.03 10.58 -6.64
CA CYS A 445 1.89 10.35 -5.76
C CYS A 445 0.70 11.23 -6.16
N GLN A 446 -0.49 10.64 -6.31
CA GLN A 446 -1.73 11.34 -6.67
C GLN A 446 -2.15 12.32 -5.59
N HIS A 447 -2.23 11.91 -4.32
CA HIS A 447 -2.62 12.76 -3.19
C HIS A 447 -1.62 13.92 -2.99
N CYS A 448 -0.34 13.69 -3.29
CA CYS A 448 0.67 14.76 -3.27
C CYS A 448 0.37 15.83 -4.34
N ARG A 449 -0.07 15.45 -5.53
CA ARG A 449 -0.46 16.39 -6.60
C ARG A 449 -1.67 17.23 -6.20
N GLU A 450 -2.69 16.62 -5.61
CA GLU A 450 -3.87 17.33 -5.09
C GLU A 450 -3.50 18.34 -4.00
N SER A 451 -2.64 17.93 -3.07
CA SER A 451 -2.10 18.81 -2.04
C SER A 451 -1.25 19.96 -2.60
N LEU A 452 -0.45 19.73 -3.64
CA LEU A 452 0.32 20.77 -4.33
C LEU A 452 -0.59 21.80 -5.03
N MET A 453 -1.69 21.36 -5.64
CA MET A 453 -2.70 22.26 -6.22
C MET A 453 -3.38 23.12 -5.15
N ALA A 454 -3.72 22.51 -4.01
CA ALA A 454 -4.28 23.24 -2.87
C ALA A 454 -3.27 24.24 -2.28
N LEU A 455 -2.02 23.82 -2.08
CA LEU A 455 -0.92 24.68 -1.63
C LEU A 455 -0.70 25.87 -2.56
N THR A 456 -0.80 25.69 -3.86
CA THR A 456 -0.66 26.78 -4.84
C THR A 456 -1.68 27.88 -4.55
N LYS A 457 -2.94 27.52 -4.27
CA LYS A 457 -4.00 28.48 -3.92
C LYS A 457 -3.76 29.13 -2.54
N LEU A 458 -3.45 28.33 -1.52
CA LEU A 458 -3.21 28.81 -0.16
C LEU A 458 -2.03 29.78 -0.08
N MET A 459 -0.89 29.43 -0.69
CA MET A 459 0.31 30.26 -0.70
C MET A 459 0.17 31.51 -1.57
N ALA A 460 -0.71 31.53 -2.56
CA ALA A 460 -1.06 32.72 -3.32
C ALA A 460 -1.91 33.68 -2.48
N ALA A 461 -2.84 33.17 -1.69
CA ALA A 461 -3.69 33.91 -0.79
C ALA A 461 -2.89 34.44 0.43
N ASP A 462 -2.11 33.59 1.09
CA ASP A 462 -1.19 34.00 2.17
C ASP A 462 0.27 33.93 1.73
N ARG A 463 0.80 35.04 1.24
CA ARG A 463 2.19 35.16 0.78
C ARG A 463 3.24 35.04 1.90
N ARG A 464 2.82 35.05 3.18
CA ARG A 464 3.71 34.84 4.35
C ARG A 464 3.85 33.37 4.67
N MET A 465 2.95 32.52 4.20
CA MET A 465 3.02 31.07 4.36
C MET A 465 4.35 30.55 3.81
N LYS A 466 5.09 29.82 4.66
CA LYS A 466 6.37 29.21 4.31
C LYS A 466 6.23 27.71 4.28
N VAL A 467 6.65 27.11 3.20
CA VAL A 467 6.63 25.65 3.02
C VAL A 467 8.04 25.18 2.63
N LEU A 468 8.56 24.22 3.37
CA LEU A 468 9.76 23.48 3.01
C LEU A 468 9.31 22.20 2.28
N PHE A 469 9.52 22.16 0.99
CA PHE A 469 9.24 21.02 0.14
C PHE A 469 10.40 20.03 0.23
N VAL A 470 10.10 18.78 0.59
CA VAL A 470 11.08 17.71 0.77
C VAL A 470 10.61 16.49 0.03
N THR A 471 11.43 16.00 -0.91
CA THR A 471 11.29 14.65 -1.45
C THR A 471 12.18 13.74 -0.58
N PRO A 472 11.62 12.84 0.24
CA PRO A 472 12.42 12.04 1.17
C PRO A 472 13.42 11.13 0.45
N TYR A 473 13.38 11.10 -0.86
CA TYR A 473 14.00 10.12 -1.74
C TYR A 473 15.06 10.67 -2.68
N ASP A 474 15.25 11.99 -2.69
CA ASP A 474 16.27 12.61 -3.53
C ASP A 474 17.58 12.79 -2.76
N GLY A 475 18.46 11.79 -2.85
CA GLY A 475 19.81 11.82 -2.30
C GLY A 475 20.83 12.63 -3.12
N SER A 476 20.38 13.32 -4.19
CA SER A 476 21.25 13.95 -5.20
C SER A 476 21.86 15.32 -4.80
N ALA A 477 21.83 15.69 -3.52
CA ALA A 477 22.55 16.89 -3.03
C ALA A 477 24.07 16.60 -3.01
N SER A 478 24.67 16.47 -4.19
CA SER A 478 26.09 16.24 -4.36
C SER A 478 26.95 17.18 -3.50
N GLY A 479 27.73 16.62 -2.59
CA GLY A 479 28.79 17.32 -1.86
C GLY A 479 28.35 18.10 -0.61
N LYS A 480 27.08 18.02 -0.17
CA LYS A 480 26.60 18.69 1.04
C LYS A 480 26.30 17.69 2.15
N VAL A 481 26.66 18.04 3.38
CA VAL A 481 26.36 17.21 4.57
C VAL A 481 24.86 17.25 4.82
N VAL A 482 24.16 16.18 4.50
CA VAL A 482 22.76 15.92 4.84
C VAL A 482 22.71 14.74 5.79
N SER A 483 21.68 14.66 6.60
CA SER A 483 21.36 13.45 7.35
C SER A 483 21.14 12.31 6.40
N ALA A 484 21.53 11.11 6.78
CA ALA A 484 21.26 9.94 5.97
C ALA A 484 19.74 9.84 5.69
N LYS A 485 19.39 9.33 4.51
CA LYS A 485 17.98 9.13 4.11
C LYS A 485 17.21 8.32 5.15
N GLU A 486 17.89 7.33 5.69
CA GLU A 486 17.40 6.45 6.74
C GLU A 486 17.06 7.22 8.03
N ASP A 487 17.86 8.21 8.43
CA ASP A 487 17.58 9.02 9.63
C ASP A 487 16.28 9.82 9.48
N VAL A 488 15.94 10.22 8.25
CA VAL A 488 14.69 10.93 7.95
C VAL A 488 13.50 9.97 8.08
N LEU A 489 13.63 8.77 7.56
CA LEU A 489 12.59 7.74 7.64
C LEU A 489 12.38 7.23 9.07
N ASP A 490 13.45 7.19 9.88
CA ASP A 490 13.33 6.83 11.29
C ASP A 490 12.71 7.91 12.15
N ALA A 491 12.81 9.17 11.71
CA ALA A 491 12.38 10.32 12.47
C ALA A 491 10.94 10.76 12.21
N PHE A 492 10.39 10.39 11.05
CA PHE A 492 9.06 10.81 10.62
C PHE A 492 8.21 9.60 10.24
N ASP A 493 6.92 9.69 10.53
CA ASP A 493 5.94 8.76 9.96
C ASP A 493 5.69 9.17 8.50
N LEU A 494 6.31 8.42 7.58
CA LEU A 494 6.17 8.60 6.13
C LEU A 494 5.41 7.44 5.47
N GLN A 495 4.56 6.73 6.23
CA GLN A 495 3.73 5.65 5.72
C GLN A 495 2.79 6.14 4.63
N ILE A 496 2.29 7.36 4.81
CA ILE A 496 1.38 8.02 3.89
C ILE A 496 2.01 9.33 3.41
N LEU A 497 1.99 9.54 2.10
CA LEU A 497 2.38 10.81 1.50
C LEU A 497 1.16 11.46 0.84
N PRO A 498 1.03 12.79 0.95
CA PRO A 498 1.98 13.70 1.58
C PRO A 498 1.90 13.68 3.11
N MET A 499 3.05 13.69 3.78
CA MET A 499 3.13 13.92 5.21
C MET A 499 3.52 15.36 5.49
N THR A 500 2.78 16.02 6.35
CA THR A 500 2.98 17.44 6.62
C THR A 500 3.12 17.72 8.11
N LEU A 501 4.16 18.46 8.45
CA LEU A 501 4.38 19.00 9.79
C LEU A 501 4.30 20.52 9.77
N ARG A 502 3.77 21.13 10.83
CA ARG A 502 3.95 22.55 11.11
C ARG A 502 4.90 22.73 12.28
N VAL A 503 6.03 23.37 12.01
CA VAL A 503 7.07 23.61 13.01
C VAL A 503 6.81 24.95 13.70
N GLY A 504 6.76 24.91 15.03
CA GLY A 504 6.59 26.10 15.86
C GLY A 504 7.91 26.74 16.30
N GLU A 505 7.84 27.56 17.33
CA GLU A 505 9.03 28.15 17.94
C GLU A 505 9.91 27.06 18.56
N THR A 506 11.22 27.27 18.51
CA THR A 506 12.23 26.36 19.06
C THR A 506 12.22 24.94 18.47
N GLY A 507 11.59 24.75 17.30
CA GLY A 507 11.53 23.45 16.64
C GLY A 507 10.52 22.47 17.25
N ILE A 508 9.50 22.98 17.96
CA ILE A 508 8.41 22.12 18.45
C ILE A 508 7.40 21.86 17.32
N VAL A 509 6.99 20.62 17.17
CA VAL A 509 5.88 20.25 16.26
C VAL A 509 4.58 20.86 16.80
N LYS A 510 3.92 21.68 16.00
CA LYS A 510 2.61 22.26 16.34
C LYS A 510 1.45 21.41 15.83
N GLU A 511 1.58 20.90 14.62
CA GLU A 511 0.58 20.10 13.92
C GLU A 511 1.30 19.09 13.04
N ARG A 512 0.69 17.93 12.82
CA ARG A 512 1.12 16.94 11.83
C ARG A 512 -0.08 16.49 11.01
N TYR A 513 0.15 15.83 9.89
CA TYR A 513 -0.87 15.39 8.94
C TYR A 513 -1.78 16.55 8.48
N VAL A 514 -1.19 17.71 8.24
CA VAL A 514 -1.97 18.88 7.81
C VAL A 514 -2.48 18.69 6.40
N ASP A 515 -3.79 18.60 6.26
CA ASP A 515 -4.48 18.45 4.99
C ASP A 515 -4.68 19.81 4.32
N PHE A 516 -3.90 20.09 3.28
CA PHE A 516 -3.99 21.35 2.54
C PHE A 516 -5.21 21.42 1.63
N VAL A 517 -5.76 20.30 1.16
CA VAL A 517 -6.97 20.28 0.36
C VAL A 517 -8.13 20.78 1.20
N ARG A 518 -8.27 20.25 2.41
CA ARG A 518 -9.27 20.69 3.38
C ARG A 518 -9.09 22.13 3.83
N LEU A 519 -7.85 22.56 4.06
CA LEU A 519 -7.55 23.96 4.42
C LEU A 519 -7.96 24.92 3.28
N ALA A 520 -7.71 24.55 2.04
CA ALA A 520 -8.11 25.35 0.89
C ALA A 520 -9.64 25.42 0.73
N ALA A 521 -10.36 24.33 0.98
CA ALA A 521 -11.82 24.30 0.98
C ALA A 521 -12.39 25.24 2.06
N LYS A 522 -11.91 25.12 3.32
CA LYS A 522 -12.34 26.00 4.42
C LYS A 522 -12.04 27.51 4.16
N ALA A 523 -10.97 27.82 3.43
CA ALA A 523 -10.65 29.20 3.07
C ALA A 523 -11.65 29.79 2.05
N LEU A 524 -12.07 28.97 1.09
CA LEU A 524 -13.08 29.37 0.08
C LEU A 524 -14.46 29.57 0.70
N ASP A 525 -14.86 28.73 1.66
CA ASP A 525 -16.14 28.87 2.36
C ASP A 525 -16.21 30.17 3.17
N LYS A 526 -15.12 30.56 3.82
CA LYS A 526 -15.03 31.85 4.52
C LYS A 526 -15.19 33.07 3.58
N GLU A 527 -14.54 33.03 2.41
CA GLU A 527 -14.69 34.12 1.44
C GLU A 527 -16.11 34.20 0.84
N SER A 528 -16.86 33.10 0.86
CA SER A 528 -18.25 33.05 0.41
C SER A 528 -19.24 33.58 1.45
N LEU A 529 -18.91 33.49 2.74
CA LEU A 529 -19.73 33.97 3.85
C LEU A 529 -19.52 35.47 4.16
N ASP A 530 -18.36 36.02 3.77
CA ASP A 530 -18.01 37.42 3.95
C ASP A 530 -18.43 38.31 2.73
N LYS A 531 -19.04 37.72 1.71
CA LYS A 531 -19.65 38.39 0.54
C LYS A 531 -21.17 38.35 0.61
#